data_f315af6e5fba410d7dd976d030c41bb5
#
_entry.id   f315af6e5fba410d7dd976d030c41bb5
#
_cell.length_a   1.000
_cell.length_b   1.000
_cell.length_c   1.000
_cell.angle_alpha   90.00
_cell.angle_beta   90.00
_cell.angle_gamma   90.00
#
_symmetry.space_group_name_H-M   'P 1'
#
loop_
_entity.id
_entity.type
_entity.pdbx_description
1 polymer ?
#
loop_
_entity_poly.entity_id
_entity_poly.type
_entity_poly.pdbx_seq_one_letter_code
_entity_poly.pdbx_strand_id
1 'polypeptide(L)'
;VIEYLQKEYDLYADKFPIWAEQGTGILQYAVWTSFTAEGLGATLQHYNPLIDEKVKNEWGIPSSWKLTGQMPFGKPAAPAGEKQFNAIEDRVKVYK
;
A
#
# COMPACT_ATOMS: atom_id res chain seq x y z
N VAL A 1 -0.66 -11.12 14.29
CA VAL A 1 -1.69 -11.78 13.45
C VAL A 1 -1.06 -12.79 12.50
N ILE A 2 -0.05 -12.40 11.69
CA ILE A 2 0.58 -13.31 10.72
C ILE A 2 1.15 -14.56 11.40
N GLU A 3 1.96 -14.41 12.45
CA GLU A 3 2.56 -15.52 13.20
C GLU A 3 1.50 -16.48 13.78
N TYR A 4 0.39 -15.92 14.28
CA TYR A 4 -0.74 -16.72 14.76
C TYR A 4 -1.35 -17.53 13.61
N LEU A 5 -1.64 -16.91 12.49
CA LEU A 5 -2.23 -17.58 11.32
C LEU A 5 -1.29 -18.64 10.74
N GLN A 6 0.00 -18.39 10.69
CA GLN A 6 1.00 -19.36 10.24
C GLN A 6 1.01 -20.62 11.10
N LYS A 7 0.82 -20.45 12.42
CA LYS A 7 0.77 -21.57 13.36
C LYS A 7 -0.53 -22.35 13.26
N GLU A 8 -1.67 -21.66 13.15
CA GLU A 8 -2.99 -22.31 13.10
C GLU A 8 -3.27 -22.98 11.73
N TYR A 9 -2.67 -22.45 10.66
CA TYR A 9 -2.88 -22.91 9.30
C TYR A 9 -1.53 -23.24 8.63
N ASP A 10 -0.80 -24.19 9.18
CA ASP A 10 0.57 -24.56 8.79
C ASP A 10 0.72 -24.83 7.28
N LEU A 11 -0.28 -25.46 6.66
CA LEU A 11 -0.29 -25.74 5.21
C LEU A 11 -0.14 -24.47 4.34
N TYR A 12 -0.54 -23.30 4.86
CA TYR A 12 -0.50 -22.01 4.17
C TYR A 12 0.50 -21.03 4.81
N ALA A 13 1.33 -21.48 5.73
CA ALA A 13 2.21 -20.62 6.54
C ALA A 13 3.06 -19.69 5.68
N ASP A 14 3.59 -20.19 4.56
CA ASP A 14 4.41 -19.41 3.62
C ASP A 14 3.63 -18.38 2.80
N LYS A 15 2.30 -18.46 2.76
CA LYS A 15 1.45 -17.57 1.99
C LYS A 15 1.03 -16.32 2.75
N PHE A 16 0.89 -16.40 4.07
CA PHE A 16 0.39 -15.28 4.87
C PHE A 16 1.19 -13.99 4.73
N PRO A 17 2.54 -13.99 4.69
CA PRO A 17 3.30 -12.77 4.43
C PRO A 17 2.97 -12.12 3.08
N ILE A 18 2.82 -12.94 2.04
CA ILE A 18 2.46 -12.49 0.69
C ILE A 18 1.06 -11.87 0.68
N TRP A 19 0.10 -12.55 1.27
CA TRP A 19 -1.28 -12.07 1.35
C TRP A 19 -1.40 -10.81 2.19
N ALA A 20 -0.61 -10.67 3.25
CA ALA A 20 -0.56 -9.46 4.04
C ALA A 20 -0.06 -8.26 3.24
N GLU A 21 0.95 -8.42 2.41
CA GLU A 21 1.44 -7.37 1.52
C GLU A 21 0.42 -7.01 0.43
N GLN A 22 -0.25 -8.01 -0.15
CA GLN A 22 -1.36 -7.78 -1.08
C GLN A 22 -2.51 -7.03 -0.42
N GLY A 23 -2.90 -7.42 0.80
CA GLY A 23 -3.93 -6.72 1.59
C GLY A 23 -3.54 -5.27 1.90
N THR A 24 -2.26 -5.02 2.20
CA THR A 24 -1.74 -3.66 2.40
C THR A 24 -1.88 -2.82 1.12
N GLY A 25 -1.57 -3.38 -0.05
CA GLY A 25 -1.76 -2.70 -1.32
C GLY A 25 -3.22 -2.34 -1.61
N ILE A 26 -4.15 -3.23 -1.28
CA ILE A 26 -5.59 -2.97 -1.37
C ILE A 26 -6.01 -1.81 -0.45
N LEU A 27 -5.53 -1.80 0.79
CA LEU A 27 -5.79 -0.72 1.74
C LEU A 27 -5.22 0.62 1.25
N GLN A 28 -4.00 0.62 0.74
CA GLN A 28 -3.37 1.83 0.16
C GLN A 28 -4.22 2.41 -0.96
N TYR A 29 -4.73 1.58 -1.85
CA TYR A 29 -5.62 2.01 -2.93
C TYR A 29 -6.93 2.60 -2.38
N ALA A 30 -7.56 1.95 -1.42
CA ALA A 30 -8.79 2.42 -0.81
C ALA A 30 -8.61 3.79 -0.12
N VAL A 31 -7.52 3.96 0.64
CA VAL A 31 -7.19 5.24 1.30
C VAL A 31 -6.92 6.33 0.27
N TRP A 32 -6.13 6.06 -0.75
CA TRP A 32 -5.82 7.01 -1.82
C TRP A 32 -7.08 7.45 -2.57
N THR A 33 -7.94 6.51 -2.92
CA THR A 33 -9.22 6.77 -3.56
C THR A 33 -10.12 7.64 -2.67
N SER A 34 -10.15 7.38 -1.37
CA SER A 34 -10.89 8.18 -0.41
C SER A 34 -10.38 9.62 -0.35
N PHE A 35 -9.07 9.83 -0.33
CA PHE A 35 -8.49 11.19 -0.41
C PHE A 35 -8.89 11.90 -1.70
N THR A 36 -8.87 11.22 -2.83
CA THR A 36 -9.29 11.78 -4.12
C THR A 36 -10.76 12.19 -4.09
N ALA A 37 -11.63 11.38 -3.50
CA ALA A 37 -13.05 11.70 -3.34
C ALA A 37 -13.28 12.97 -2.48
N GLU A 38 -12.40 13.21 -1.51
CA GLU A 38 -12.43 14.43 -0.67
C GLU A 38 -11.70 15.63 -1.33
N GLY A 39 -11.25 15.52 -2.56
CA GLY A 39 -10.54 16.58 -3.27
C GLY A 39 -9.08 16.77 -2.84
N LEU A 40 -8.49 15.77 -2.17
CA LEU A 40 -7.09 15.78 -1.76
C LEU A 40 -6.21 15.07 -2.80
N GLY A 41 -5.01 15.56 -2.97
CA GLY A 41 -3.95 14.88 -3.69
C GLY A 41 -3.15 13.99 -2.74
N ALA A 42 -2.71 12.85 -3.22
CA ALA A 42 -1.84 11.94 -2.48
C ALA A 42 -0.82 11.28 -3.41
N THR A 43 0.26 10.79 -2.83
CA THR A 43 1.26 10.01 -3.55
C THR A 43 1.81 8.91 -2.64
N LEU A 44 2.09 7.74 -3.19
CA LEU A 44 2.69 6.65 -2.45
C LEU A 44 4.21 6.70 -2.62
N GLN A 45 4.92 6.78 -1.49
CA GLN A 45 6.36 6.87 -1.42
C GLN A 45 6.95 5.69 -0.64
N HIS A 46 8.20 5.36 -0.91
CA HIS A 46 8.89 4.23 -0.31
C HIS A 46 10.29 4.66 0.16
N TYR A 47 10.35 5.36 1.29
CA TYR A 47 11.61 5.79 1.92
C TYR A 47 12.21 4.74 2.86
N ASN A 48 11.70 3.51 2.76
CA ASN A 48 12.17 2.38 3.55
C ASN A 48 13.52 1.87 3.01
N PRO A 49 14.44 1.39 3.88
CA PRO A 49 14.32 1.34 5.35
C PRO A 49 14.82 2.61 6.07
N LEU A 50 15.23 3.65 5.37
CA LEU A 50 15.93 4.82 5.93
C LEU A 50 15.21 5.49 7.11
N ILE A 51 13.88 5.50 7.09
CA ILE A 51 13.05 6.19 8.08
C ILE A 51 12.42 5.26 9.10
N ASP A 52 12.54 3.94 8.95
CA ASP A 52 11.79 2.95 9.73
C ASP A 52 11.96 3.12 11.24
N GLU A 53 13.20 3.20 11.72
CA GLU A 53 13.49 3.35 13.15
C GLU A 53 12.99 4.68 13.70
N LYS A 54 13.18 5.77 12.96
CA LYS A 54 12.69 7.10 13.38
C LYS A 54 11.16 7.13 13.50
N VAL A 55 10.46 6.55 12.51
CA VAL A 55 8.99 6.47 12.50
C VAL A 55 8.49 5.64 13.67
N LYS A 56 9.09 4.47 13.92
CA LYS A 56 8.70 3.60 15.03
C LYS A 56 8.89 4.28 16.37
N ASN A 57 10.02 4.95 16.57
CA ASN A 57 10.34 5.64 17.81
C ASN A 57 9.43 6.85 18.05
N GLU A 58 9.19 7.66 17.01
CA GLU A 58 8.37 8.88 17.12
C GLU A 58 6.91 8.57 17.51
N TRP A 59 6.33 7.53 16.92
CA TRP A 59 4.92 7.20 17.15
C TRP A 59 4.70 5.95 18.01
N GLY A 60 5.73 5.41 18.64
CA GLY A 60 5.61 4.24 19.52
C GLY A 60 5.05 3.00 18.80
N ILE A 61 5.43 2.80 17.55
CA ILE A 61 4.92 1.69 16.74
C ILE A 61 5.60 0.38 17.18
N PRO A 62 4.83 -0.72 17.36
CA PRO A 62 5.41 -2.00 17.75
C PRO A 62 6.52 -2.44 16.78
N SER A 63 7.61 -2.96 17.32
CA SER A 63 8.76 -3.43 16.54
C SER A 63 8.41 -4.54 15.55
N SER A 64 7.35 -5.32 15.83
CA SER A 64 6.84 -6.38 14.96
C SER A 64 6.10 -5.85 13.72
N TRP A 65 5.79 -4.56 13.67
CA TRP A 65 5.16 -3.96 12.49
C TRP A 65 6.20 -3.58 11.45
N LYS A 66 5.91 -3.92 10.20
CA LYS A 66 6.73 -3.55 9.05
C LYS A 66 6.17 -2.28 8.41
N LEU A 67 6.99 -1.24 8.30
CA LEU A 67 6.64 -0.06 7.52
C LEU A 67 6.82 -0.36 6.03
N THR A 68 5.73 -0.34 5.25
CA THR A 68 5.75 -0.74 3.84
C THR A 68 5.76 0.43 2.87
N GLY A 69 5.31 1.59 3.30
CA GLY A 69 5.25 2.79 2.47
C GLY A 69 4.71 3.99 3.24
N GLN A 70 4.76 5.14 2.63
CA GLN A 70 4.31 6.42 3.16
C GLN A 70 3.37 7.06 2.14
N MET A 71 2.31 7.68 2.61
CA MET A 71 1.35 8.37 1.74
C MET A 71 1.18 9.82 2.18
N PRO A 72 2.07 10.74 1.79
CA PRO A 72 1.82 12.15 1.97
C PRO A 72 0.60 12.58 1.16
N PHE A 73 -0.22 13.43 1.76
CA PHE A 73 -1.44 13.93 1.15
C PHE A 73 -1.68 15.39 1.52
N GLY A 74 -2.48 16.07 0.75
CA GLY A 74 -2.83 17.46 1.01
C GLY A 74 -3.65 18.09 -0.11
N LYS A 75 -3.96 19.37 0.02
CA LYS A 75 -4.65 20.12 -1.02
C LYS A 75 -3.73 20.27 -2.25
N PRO A 76 -4.17 19.88 -3.45
CA PRO A 76 -3.38 20.06 -4.67
C PRO A 76 -3.13 21.55 -4.94
N ALA A 77 -1.88 21.90 -5.25
CA ALA A 77 -1.52 23.26 -5.67
C ALA A 77 -1.82 23.51 -7.15
N ALA A 78 -1.84 22.43 -7.95
CA ALA A 78 -2.13 22.45 -9.37
C ALA A 78 -2.76 21.10 -9.78
N PRO A 79 -3.49 21.06 -10.93
CA PRO A 79 -3.96 19.78 -11.46
C PRO A 79 -2.80 18.88 -11.86
N ALA A 80 -3.03 17.57 -11.86
CA ALA A 80 -2.07 16.59 -12.38
C ALA A 80 -1.82 16.85 -13.88
N GLY A 81 -0.60 16.57 -14.34
CA GLY A 81 -0.25 16.62 -15.75
C GLY A 81 -1.01 15.56 -16.55
N GLU A 82 -1.01 15.73 -17.87
CA GLU A 82 -1.62 14.77 -18.79
C GLU A 82 -0.99 13.39 -18.63
N LYS A 83 -1.83 12.36 -18.60
CA LYS A 83 -1.41 10.97 -18.53
C LYS A 83 -1.55 10.31 -19.90
N GLN A 84 -0.57 9.51 -20.23
CA GLN A 84 -0.64 8.61 -21.38
C GLN A 84 -0.93 7.19 -20.89
N PHE A 85 -1.84 6.52 -21.57
CA PHE A 85 -2.25 5.15 -21.24
C PHE A 85 -1.95 4.23 -22.41
N ASN A 86 -1.40 3.07 -22.12
CA ASN A 86 -1.34 1.98 -23.10
C ASN A 86 -2.75 1.46 -23.38
N ALA A 87 -2.96 0.91 -24.56
CA ALA A 87 -4.22 0.29 -24.92
C ALA A 87 -4.59 -0.80 -23.91
N ILE A 88 -5.87 -0.88 -23.55
CA ILE A 88 -6.33 -1.84 -22.56
C ILE A 88 -6.15 -3.28 -23.03
N GLU A 89 -6.24 -3.51 -24.33
CA GLU A 89 -6.07 -4.81 -25.00
C GLU A 89 -4.68 -5.41 -24.82
N ASP A 90 -3.68 -4.57 -24.56
CA ASP A 90 -2.31 -5.01 -24.26
C ASP A 90 -2.19 -5.63 -22.87
N ARG A 91 -3.11 -5.31 -21.98
CA ARG A 91 -3.07 -5.69 -20.55
C ARG A 91 -4.20 -6.62 -20.12
N VAL A 92 -5.31 -6.59 -20.84
CA VAL A 92 -6.50 -7.38 -20.50
C VAL A 92 -6.92 -8.21 -21.70
N LYS A 93 -7.02 -9.50 -21.49
CA LYS A 93 -7.56 -10.45 -22.50
C LYS A 93 -8.89 -10.99 -21.98
N VAL A 94 -9.92 -10.92 -22.81
CA VAL A 94 -11.23 -11.47 -22.52
C VAL A 94 -11.44 -12.73 -23.37
N TYR A 95 -11.65 -13.84 -22.70
CA TYR A 95 -11.96 -15.11 -23.36
C TYR A 95 -13.45 -15.41 -23.12
N LYS A 96 -14.14 -15.70 -24.22
CA LYS A 96 -15.58 -16.05 -24.19
C LYS A 96 -15.78 -17.53 -24.41
#